data_fc768ba6a2c11cc75fd43d00798f7229
#
_entry.id   fc768ba6a2c11cc75fd43d00798f7229
#
_cell.length_a   1.000
_cell.length_b   1.000
_cell.length_c   1.000
_cell.angle_alpha   90.00
_cell.angle_beta   90.00
_cell.angle_gamma   90.00
#
_symmetry.space_group_name_H-M   'P 1'
#
loop_
_entity.id
_entity.type
_entity.pdbx_description
1 polymer ?
#
loop_
_entity_poly.entity_id
_entity_poly.type
_entity_poly.pdbx_seq_one_letter_code
_entity_poly.pdbx_strand_id
1 'polypeptide(L)'
;MSEQRHSDDELAGFEAERARLREEHLRPPGERPASTARGVHHTALISSDVETTIRFYQDLLGFPLTELIENRDYPGSSHFFFDIGNQNLLAFFDFPGLGVGPYAEVLGGLHHMAISVEPERWDAIVARLTEAGVDHVVHSEVSVYFQDPDGARIELIADPLGEMYGTQVL
;
A
#
# COMPACT_ATOMS: atom_id res chain seq x y z
N MET A 1 1.61 -1.24 19.03
CA MET A 1 0.37 -1.99 19.37
C MET A 1 0.71 -2.96 20.51
N SER A 2 -0.04 -2.96 21.62
CA SER A 2 0.12 -4.00 22.67
C SER A 2 -0.28 -5.34 22.05
N GLU A 3 0.56 -6.37 22.20
CA GLU A 3 0.20 -7.74 21.82
C GLU A 3 -1.00 -8.18 22.65
N GLN A 4 -2.20 -8.04 22.08
CA GLN A 4 -3.39 -8.63 22.66
C GLN A 4 -3.37 -10.11 22.29
N ARG A 5 -2.91 -10.96 23.23
CA ARG A 5 -2.89 -12.41 23.04
C ARG A 5 -4.27 -12.97 23.38
N HIS A 6 -4.90 -13.57 22.37
CA HIS A 6 -6.13 -14.33 22.54
C HIS A 6 -5.84 -15.68 23.18
N SER A 7 -6.82 -16.22 23.93
CA SER A 7 -6.78 -17.59 24.41
C SER A 7 -6.93 -18.61 23.28
N ASP A 8 -6.52 -19.84 23.49
CA ASP A 8 -6.63 -20.91 22.50
C ASP A 8 -8.09 -21.15 22.08
N ASP A 9 -9.05 -21.04 23.01
CA ASP A 9 -10.48 -21.14 22.71
C ASP A 9 -10.99 -20.00 21.83
N GLU A 10 -10.54 -18.77 22.06
CA GLU A 10 -10.87 -17.63 21.18
C GLU A 10 -10.26 -17.80 19.78
N LEU A 11 -9.02 -18.28 19.68
CA LEU A 11 -8.37 -18.56 18.39
C LEU A 11 -9.11 -19.66 17.63
N ALA A 12 -9.53 -20.72 18.31
CA ALA A 12 -10.35 -21.79 17.73
C ALA A 12 -11.71 -21.26 17.24
N GLY A 13 -12.35 -20.36 18.00
CA GLY A 13 -13.58 -19.68 17.61
C GLY A 13 -13.41 -18.84 16.33
N PHE A 14 -12.34 -18.07 16.21
CA PHE A 14 -12.05 -17.27 15.03
C PHE A 14 -11.77 -18.16 13.80
N GLU A 15 -11.10 -19.30 13.98
CA GLU A 15 -10.86 -20.23 12.86
C GLU A 15 -12.16 -20.91 12.41
N ALA A 16 -13.02 -21.31 13.33
CA ALA A 16 -14.33 -21.87 12.99
C ALA A 16 -15.19 -20.88 12.22
N GLU A 17 -15.18 -19.60 12.60
CA GLU A 17 -15.91 -18.56 11.87
C GLU A 17 -15.32 -18.30 10.49
N ARG A 18 -13.98 -18.26 10.34
CA ARG A 18 -13.34 -18.17 9.01
C ARG A 18 -13.68 -19.35 8.12
N ALA A 19 -13.72 -20.56 8.68
CA ALA A 19 -14.10 -21.77 7.93
C ALA A 19 -15.54 -21.68 7.42
N ARG A 20 -16.47 -21.26 8.27
CA ARG A 20 -17.88 -21.03 7.90
C ARG A 20 -17.99 -20.00 6.78
N LEU A 21 -17.30 -18.85 6.90
CA LEU A 21 -17.33 -17.78 5.89
C LEU A 21 -16.75 -18.25 4.56
N ARG A 22 -15.66 -19.03 4.58
CA ARG A 22 -15.10 -19.62 3.37
C ARG A 22 -16.09 -20.57 2.68
N GLU A 23 -16.73 -21.45 3.43
CA GLU A 23 -17.72 -22.39 2.90
C GLU A 23 -18.92 -21.66 2.28
N GLU A 24 -19.40 -20.62 2.92
CA GLU A 24 -20.60 -19.88 2.48
C GLU A 24 -20.32 -18.95 1.28
N HIS A 25 -19.16 -18.29 1.25
CA HIS A 25 -18.93 -17.16 0.34
C HIS A 25 -17.79 -17.37 -0.65
N LEU A 26 -16.77 -18.16 -0.33
CA LEU A 26 -15.60 -18.34 -1.19
C LEU A 26 -15.84 -19.44 -2.24
N ARG A 27 -15.88 -19.05 -3.50
CA ARG A 27 -16.01 -20.00 -4.62
C ARG A 27 -14.63 -20.44 -5.11
N PRO A 28 -14.50 -21.68 -5.60
CA PRO A 28 -13.29 -22.12 -6.29
C PRO A 28 -12.94 -21.19 -7.46
N PRO A 29 -11.65 -20.99 -7.80
CA PRO A 29 -11.23 -20.09 -8.85
C PRO A 29 -12.00 -20.22 -10.18
N GLY A 30 -12.23 -21.47 -10.65
CA GLY A 30 -12.98 -21.73 -11.89
C GLY A 30 -14.48 -21.46 -11.85
N GLU A 31 -15.05 -21.17 -10.67
CA GLU A 31 -16.48 -20.89 -10.48
C GLU A 31 -16.73 -19.43 -10.08
N ARG A 32 -15.67 -18.64 -9.95
CA ARG A 32 -15.79 -17.21 -9.60
C ARG A 32 -16.30 -16.42 -10.81
N PRO A 33 -17.29 -15.54 -10.64
CA PRO A 33 -17.68 -14.64 -11.71
C PRO A 33 -16.52 -13.69 -12.02
N ALA A 34 -16.42 -13.25 -13.27
CA ALA A 34 -15.48 -12.20 -13.65
C ALA A 34 -15.76 -10.91 -12.88
N SER A 35 -14.71 -10.23 -12.46
CA SER A 35 -14.85 -8.92 -11.83
C SER A 35 -15.45 -7.92 -12.82
N THR A 36 -16.36 -7.06 -12.36
CA THR A 36 -16.86 -5.91 -13.11
C THR A 36 -15.90 -4.73 -13.09
N ALA A 37 -14.89 -4.74 -12.19
CA ALA A 37 -13.86 -3.73 -12.12
C ALA A 37 -12.72 -4.03 -13.11
N ARG A 38 -12.03 -2.98 -13.58
CA ARG A 38 -10.82 -3.09 -14.43
C ARG A 38 -9.52 -3.02 -13.63
N GLY A 39 -9.58 -2.78 -12.33
CA GLY A 39 -8.46 -2.57 -11.43
C GLY A 39 -8.58 -1.26 -10.65
N VAL A 40 -7.57 -0.95 -9.85
CA VAL A 40 -7.47 0.35 -9.17
C VAL A 40 -7.01 1.39 -10.19
N HIS A 41 -7.78 2.49 -10.35
CA HIS A 41 -7.38 3.60 -11.23
C HIS A 41 -6.26 4.43 -10.58
N HIS A 42 -6.49 4.88 -9.35
CA HIS A 42 -5.49 5.53 -8.51
C HIS A 42 -5.87 5.40 -7.03
N THR A 43 -4.87 5.51 -6.17
CA THR A 43 -5.05 5.69 -4.72
C THR A 43 -4.51 7.06 -4.39
N ALA A 44 -5.25 7.86 -3.60
CA ALA A 44 -4.83 9.19 -3.21
C ALA A 44 -4.53 9.26 -1.72
N LEU A 45 -3.37 9.81 -1.38
CA LEU A 45 -2.91 10.10 -0.03
C LEU A 45 -2.76 11.61 0.16
N ILE A 46 -2.47 12.04 1.38
CA ILE A 46 -2.19 13.44 1.68
C ILE A 46 -0.70 13.58 1.99
N SER A 47 -0.08 14.59 1.39
CA SER A 47 1.32 14.96 1.59
C SER A 47 1.40 16.24 2.41
N SER A 48 2.29 16.26 3.38
CA SER A 48 2.62 17.48 4.13
C SER A 48 3.61 18.38 3.40
N ASP A 49 4.44 17.79 2.52
CA ASP A 49 5.45 18.48 1.73
C ASP A 49 5.68 17.83 0.38
N VAL A 50 5.29 18.52 -0.68
CA VAL A 50 5.29 18.01 -2.07
C VAL A 50 6.69 17.57 -2.51
N GLU A 51 7.73 18.37 -2.24
CA GLU A 51 9.09 18.04 -2.68
C GLU A 51 9.65 16.83 -1.94
N THR A 52 9.44 16.74 -0.63
CA THR A 52 9.84 15.58 0.18
C THR A 52 9.17 14.30 -0.32
N THR A 53 7.87 14.35 -0.61
CA THR A 53 7.14 13.20 -1.15
C THR A 53 7.64 12.81 -2.55
N ILE A 54 7.91 13.79 -3.42
CA ILE A 54 8.47 13.50 -4.76
C ILE A 54 9.83 12.81 -4.64
N ARG A 55 10.73 13.35 -3.83
CA ARG A 55 12.06 12.73 -3.63
C ARG A 55 11.97 11.32 -3.07
N PHE A 56 11.04 11.07 -2.15
CA PHE A 56 10.84 9.75 -1.58
C PHE A 56 10.35 8.74 -2.64
N TYR A 57 9.28 9.04 -3.34
CA TYR A 57 8.70 8.10 -4.28
C TYR A 57 9.48 8.00 -5.59
N GLN A 58 9.94 9.11 -6.14
CA GLN A 58 10.68 9.09 -7.40
C GLN A 58 12.16 8.72 -7.23
N ASP A 59 12.89 9.42 -6.34
CA ASP A 59 14.34 9.27 -6.29
C ASP A 59 14.75 8.04 -5.46
N LEU A 60 14.05 7.77 -4.34
CA LEU A 60 14.38 6.65 -3.47
C LEU A 60 13.73 5.35 -3.95
N LEU A 61 12.41 5.34 -4.22
CA LEU A 61 11.70 4.12 -4.62
C LEU A 61 11.77 3.85 -6.13
N GLY A 62 11.94 4.89 -6.95
CA GLY A 62 12.05 4.78 -8.41
C GLY A 62 10.69 4.74 -9.11
N PHE A 63 9.64 5.30 -8.49
CA PHE A 63 8.32 5.47 -9.12
C PHE A 63 8.26 6.85 -9.78
N PRO A 64 8.25 6.94 -11.12
CA PRO A 64 8.36 8.23 -11.79
C PRO A 64 7.14 9.12 -11.53
N LEU A 65 7.39 10.41 -11.23
CA LEU A 65 6.36 11.44 -11.23
C LEU A 65 5.83 11.60 -12.66
N THR A 66 4.51 11.52 -12.83
CA THR A 66 3.88 11.60 -14.15
C THR A 66 3.11 12.90 -14.37
N GLU A 67 2.62 13.52 -13.30
CA GLU A 67 1.88 14.78 -13.38
C GLU A 67 1.94 15.53 -12.04
N LEU A 68 1.92 16.86 -12.12
CA LEU A 68 1.82 17.77 -10.98
C LEU A 68 0.99 18.99 -11.42
N ILE A 69 -0.22 19.11 -10.91
CA ILE A 69 -1.19 20.14 -11.28
C ILE A 69 -1.77 20.82 -10.04
N GLU A 70 -2.40 21.96 -10.24
CA GLU A 70 -3.22 22.58 -9.19
C GLU A 70 -4.47 21.70 -8.93
N ASN A 71 -4.80 21.54 -7.65
CA ASN A 71 -6.03 20.87 -7.26
C ASN A 71 -7.24 21.73 -7.64
N ARG A 72 -8.08 21.21 -8.54
CA ARG A 72 -9.26 21.91 -9.03
C ARG A 72 -10.22 22.36 -7.94
N ASP A 73 -10.36 21.56 -6.89
CA ASP A 73 -11.38 21.75 -5.86
C ASP A 73 -10.86 22.52 -4.63
N TYR A 74 -9.55 22.76 -4.56
CA TYR A 74 -8.90 23.51 -3.48
C TYR A 74 -7.74 24.35 -4.05
N PRO A 75 -7.99 25.59 -4.52
CA PRO A 75 -6.97 26.45 -5.11
C PRO A 75 -5.77 26.67 -4.18
N GLY A 76 -4.56 26.58 -4.72
CA GLY A 76 -3.31 26.64 -3.97
C GLY A 76 -2.84 25.29 -3.40
N SER A 77 -3.63 24.24 -3.53
CA SER A 77 -3.26 22.85 -3.27
C SER A 77 -2.75 22.20 -4.56
N SER A 78 -1.80 21.29 -4.44
CA SER A 78 -1.29 20.50 -5.56
C SER A 78 -1.98 19.13 -5.62
N HIS A 79 -2.05 18.58 -6.82
CA HIS A 79 -2.43 17.18 -7.06
C HIS A 79 -1.38 16.56 -7.98
N PHE A 80 -0.70 15.52 -7.53
CA PHE A 80 0.41 14.94 -8.25
C PHE A 80 0.38 13.42 -8.22
N PHE A 81 1.02 12.79 -9.21
CA PHE A 81 0.83 11.39 -9.52
C PHE A 81 2.15 10.69 -9.81
N PHE A 82 2.28 9.46 -9.33
CA PHE A 82 3.37 8.56 -9.65
C PHE A 82 2.84 7.34 -10.40
N ASP A 83 3.59 6.88 -11.41
CA ASP A 83 3.35 5.59 -12.04
C ASP A 83 3.85 4.46 -11.11
N ILE A 84 2.94 3.60 -10.69
CA ILE A 84 3.24 2.40 -9.90
C ILE A 84 3.06 1.11 -10.70
N GLY A 85 3.06 1.22 -12.01
CA GLY A 85 2.97 0.08 -12.93
C GLY A 85 1.52 -0.34 -13.25
N ASN A 86 1.39 -1.20 -14.22
CA ASN A 86 0.09 -1.76 -14.65
C ASN A 86 -1.00 -0.72 -14.89
N GLN A 87 -0.65 0.50 -15.35
CA GLN A 87 -1.54 1.64 -15.54
C GLN A 87 -2.24 2.11 -14.24
N ASN A 88 -1.70 1.79 -13.08
CA ASN A 88 -2.16 2.29 -11.80
C ASN A 88 -1.33 3.50 -11.37
N LEU A 89 -1.98 4.44 -10.72
CA LEU A 89 -1.33 5.65 -10.21
C LEU A 89 -1.44 5.72 -8.69
N LEU A 90 -0.35 6.16 -8.07
CA LEU A 90 -0.35 6.66 -6.70
C LEU A 90 -0.42 8.17 -6.75
N ALA A 91 -1.48 8.75 -6.20
CA ALA A 91 -1.75 10.18 -6.22
C ALA A 91 -1.57 10.79 -4.84
N PHE A 92 -1.25 12.08 -4.82
CA PHE A 92 -1.15 12.87 -3.59
C PHE A 92 -1.85 14.22 -3.74
N PHE A 93 -2.36 14.70 -2.62
CA PHE A 93 -2.76 16.08 -2.43
C PHE A 93 -1.95 16.70 -1.31
N ASP A 94 -1.56 17.96 -1.44
CA ASP A 94 -1.22 18.78 -0.30
C ASP A 94 -2.35 19.76 0.00
N PHE A 95 -2.47 20.20 1.25
CA PHE A 95 -3.49 21.16 1.68
C PHE A 95 -2.85 22.25 2.52
N PRO A 96 -2.18 23.25 1.90
CA PRO A 96 -1.47 24.31 2.60
C PRO A 96 -2.39 25.06 3.57
N GLY A 97 -1.99 25.13 4.83
CA GLY A 97 -2.72 25.85 5.87
C GLY A 97 -3.93 25.13 6.49
N LEU A 98 -4.27 23.92 6.02
CA LEU A 98 -5.44 23.20 6.54
C LEU A 98 -5.17 22.48 7.88
N GLY A 99 -3.90 22.28 8.27
CA GLY A 99 -3.54 21.63 9.52
C GLY A 99 -3.99 20.19 9.60
N VAL A 100 -3.79 19.41 8.53
CA VAL A 100 -4.12 17.97 8.47
C VAL A 100 -3.32 17.24 9.55
N GLY A 101 -3.99 16.36 10.30
CA GLY A 101 -3.38 15.59 11.38
C GLY A 101 -2.48 14.46 10.87
N PRO A 102 -1.68 13.84 11.75
CA PRO A 102 -0.81 12.72 11.38
C PRO A 102 -1.63 11.52 10.92
N TYR A 103 -0.97 10.63 10.16
CA TYR A 103 -1.55 9.35 9.78
C TYR A 103 -2.06 8.58 11.00
N ALA A 104 -3.23 7.95 10.87
CA ALA A 104 -3.81 7.09 11.89
C ALA A 104 -4.53 5.90 11.26
N GLU A 105 -4.34 4.72 11.84
CA GLU A 105 -5.11 3.52 11.48
C GLU A 105 -6.47 3.59 12.17
N VAL A 106 -7.53 3.68 11.38
CA VAL A 106 -8.92 3.74 11.85
C VAL A 106 -9.79 2.81 11.02
N LEU A 107 -10.95 2.42 11.55
CA LEU A 107 -11.91 1.58 10.80
C LEU A 107 -12.32 2.29 9.50
N GLY A 108 -12.21 1.57 8.37
CA GLY A 108 -12.45 2.11 7.04
C GLY A 108 -11.28 2.92 6.46
N GLY A 109 -10.22 3.17 7.24
CA GLY A 109 -8.99 3.82 6.78
C GLY A 109 -8.02 2.85 6.10
N LEU A 110 -6.97 3.41 5.51
CA LEU A 110 -5.88 2.65 4.91
C LEU A 110 -5.07 1.96 6.02
N HIS A 111 -4.91 0.63 5.95
CA HIS A 111 -3.97 -0.09 6.81
C HIS A 111 -2.55 -0.04 6.23
N HIS A 112 -2.40 -0.39 4.96
CA HIS A 112 -1.18 -0.24 4.17
C HIS A 112 -1.54 -0.28 2.68
N MET A 113 -0.58 0.11 1.86
CA MET A 113 -0.64 -0.07 0.41
C MET A 113 0.47 -1.04 0.02
N ALA A 114 0.10 -2.18 -0.57
CA ALA A 114 1.04 -3.14 -1.14
C ALA A 114 1.22 -2.87 -2.63
N ILE A 115 2.47 -2.73 -3.05
CA ILE A 115 2.86 -2.48 -4.45
C ILE A 115 3.78 -3.62 -4.87
N SER A 116 3.38 -4.35 -5.93
CA SER A 116 4.21 -5.40 -6.50
C SER A 116 5.35 -4.80 -7.30
N VAL A 117 6.57 -5.31 -7.09
CA VAL A 117 7.77 -4.92 -7.81
C VAL A 117 8.55 -6.16 -8.24
N GLU A 118 9.28 -6.07 -9.34
CA GLU A 118 10.15 -7.17 -9.78
C GLU A 118 11.20 -7.51 -8.71
N PRO A 119 11.54 -8.80 -8.49
CA PRO A 119 12.46 -9.22 -7.42
C PRO A 119 13.80 -8.48 -7.40
N GLU A 120 14.42 -8.28 -8.56
CA GLU A 120 15.69 -7.57 -8.65
C GLU A 120 15.57 -6.09 -8.29
N ARG A 121 14.42 -5.49 -8.52
CA ARG A 121 14.11 -4.11 -8.12
C ARG A 121 13.81 -4.03 -6.63
N TRP A 122 13.13 -5.04 -6.10
CA TRP A 122 12.84 -5.15 -4.66
C TRP A 122 14.13 -5.15 -3.84
N ASP A 123 15.10 -6.00 -4.18
CA ASP A 123 16.42 -6.04 -3.52
C ASP A 123 17.12 -4.68 -3.58
N ALA A 124 17.10 -4.04 -4.75
CA ALA A 124 17.73 -2.74 -4.94
C ALA A 124 17.04 -1.63 -4.11
N ILE A 125 15.72 -1.68 -3.96
CA ILE A 125 14.98 -0.70 -3.15
C ILE A 125 15.26 -0.92 -1.66
N VAL A 126 15.27 -2.16 -1.18
CA VAL A 126 15.62 -2.49 0.22
C VAL A 126 17.01 -1.97 0.57
N ALA A 127 17.98 -2.13 -0.34
CA ALA A 127 19.32 -1.59 -0.17
C ALA A 127 19.31 -0.04 -0.06
N ARG A 128 18.55 0.65 -0.92
CA ARG A 128 18.42 2.12 -0.88
C ARG A 128 17.71 2.61 0.39
N LEU A 129 16.66 1.92 0.86
CA LEU A 129 16.00 2.24 2.14
C LEU A 129 16.99 2.17 3.30
N THR A 130 17.83 1.12 3.31
CA THR A 130 18.88 0.94 4.32
C THR A 130 19.92 2.07 4.25
N GLU A 131 20.43 2.39 3.06
CA GLU A 131 21.41 3.45 2.85
C GLU A 131 20.87 4.84 3.22
N ALA A 132 19.59 5.10 2.93
CA ALA A 132 18.91 6.33 3.28
C ALA A 132 18.53 6.41 4.77
N GLY A 133 18.71 5.34 5.55
CA GLY A 133 18.34 5.29 6.97
C GLY A 133 16.83 5.30 7.20
N VAL A 134 16.03 4.84 6.23
CA VAL A 134 14.59 4.67 6.40
C VAL A 134 14.32 3.41 7.20
N ASP A 135 13.63 3.54 8.32
CA ASP A 135 13.21 2.40 9.15
C ASP A 135 12.29 1.48 8.35
N HIS A 136 12.66 0.22 8.25
CA HIS A 136 11.88 -0.77 7.50
C HIS A 136 11.97 -2.16 8.14
N VAL A 137 10.98 -2.99 7.87
CA VAL A 137 10.91 -4.37 8.35
C VAL A 137 10.73 -5.31 7.16
N VAL A 138 11.71 -6.17 6.95
CA VAL A 138 11.57 -7.30 6.01
C VAL A 138 10.78 -8.39 6.73
N HIS A 139 9.57 -8.66 6.27
CA HIS A 139 8.64 -9.60 6.89
C HIS A 139 8.72 -11.00 6.29
N SER A 140 9.26 -11.15 5.13
CA SER A 140 9.54 -12.42 4.43
C SER A 140 10.61 -12.13 3.38
N GLU A 141 11.07 -13.13 2.68
CA GLU A 141 12.04 -12.94 1.59
C GLU A 141 11.48 -12.12 0.41
N VAL A 142 10.18 -11.82 0.41
CA VAL A 142 9.48 -11.13 -0.68
C VAL A 142 8.75 -9.86 -0.27
N SER A 143 8.69 -9.54 1.03
CA SER A 143 7.89 -8.40 1.53
C SER A 143 8.70 -7.52 2.46
N VAL A 144 8.66 -6.19 2.23
CA VAL A 144 9.24 -5.17 3.09
C VAL A 144 8.22 -4.08 3.39
N TYR A 145 8.11 -3.72 4.68
CA TYR A 145 7.24 -2.65 5.18
C TYR A 145 8.06 -1.47 5.65
N PHE A 146 7.62 -0.28 5.33
CA PHE A 146 8.17 0.99 5.82
C PHE A 146 7.08 2.05 5.85
N GLN A 147 7.40 3.20 6.43
CA GLN A 147 6.52 4.38 6.39
C GLN A 147 7.06 5.39 5.36
N ASP A 148 6.15 6.03 4.66
CA ASP A 148 6.47 7.19 3.85
C ASP A 148 6.74 8.43 4.75
N PRO A 149 7.13 9.59 4.19
CA PRO A 149 7.42 10.78 4.98
C PRO A 149 6.27 11.26 5.88
N ASP A 150 5.03 10.96 5.54
CA ASP A 150 3.83 11.34 6.28
C ASP A 150 3.27 10.20 7.16
N GLY A 151 3.98 9.09 7.23
CA GLY A 151 3.66 7.95 8.07
C GLY A 151 2.72 6.93 7.45
N ALA A 152 2.34 7.08 6.18
CA ALA A 152 1.55 6.07 5.49
C ALA A 152 2.38 4.77 5.36
N ARG A 153 1.76 3.64 5.73
CA ARG A 153 2.43 2.34 5.66
C ARG A 153 2.42 1.81 4.24
N ILE A 154 3.62 1.58 3.70
CA ILE A 154 3.84 1.01 2.37
C ILE A 154 4.44 -0.38 2.53
N GLU A 155 3.96 -1.31 1.73
CA GLU A 155 4.56 -2.62 1.50
C GLU A 155 5.06 -2.70 0.07
N LEU A 156 6.30 -3.12 -0.13
CA LEU A 156 6.75 -3.59 -1.44
C LEU A 156 6.85 -5.10 -1.39
N ILE A 157 6.20 -5.75 -2.35
CA ILE A 157 6.13 -7.20 -2.44
C ILE A 157 6.65 -7.68 -3.78
N ALA A 158 7.55 -8.68 -3.75
CA ALA A 158 8.16 -9.25 -4.95
C ALA A 158 7.26 -10.31 -5.63
N ASP A 159 6.16 -10.72 -4.99
CA ASP A 159 5.18 -11.59 -5.62
C ASP A 159 4.52 -10.87 -6.83
N PRO A 160 4.29 -11.59 -7.92
CA PRO A 160 3.56 -11.04 -9.06
C PRO A 160 2.09 -10.74 -8.68
N LEU A 161 1.48 -9.85 -9.46
CA LEU A 161 0.04 -9.56 -9.29
C LEU A 161 -0.80 -10.85 -9.42
N GLY A 162 -1.72 -11.04 -8.48
CA GLY A 162 -2.56 -12.24 -8.40
C GLY A 162 -2.00 -13.34 -7.51
N GLU A 163 -0.81 -13.17 -6.96
CA GLU A 163 -0.21 -14.06 -5.97
C GLU A 163 -0.02 -13.36 -4.63
N MET A 164 0.07 -14.14 -3.58
CA MET A 164 0.39 -13.67 -2.23
C MET A 164 1.15 -14.76 -1.48
N TYR A 165 2.39 -14.47 -1.13
CA TYR A 165 3.31 -15.41 -0.46
C TYR A 165 3.38 -16.78 -1.16
N GLY A 166 3.53 -16.72 -2.51
CA GLY A 166 3.62 -17.89 -3.36
C GLY A 166 2.30 -18.64 -3.57
N THR A 167 1.17 -18.07 -3.14
CA THR A 167 -0.16 -18.66 -3.33
C THR A 167 -0.97 -17.86 -4.34
N GLN A 168 -1.49 -18.54 -5.37
CA GLN A 168 -2.41 -17.93 -6.31
C GLN A 168 -3.69 -17.50 -5.60
N VAL A 169 -4.06 -16.23 -5.68
CA VAL A 169 -5.28 -15.67 -5.08
C VAL A 169 -6.29 -15.16 -6.11
N LEU A 170 -5.85 -14.98 -7.36
CA LEU A 170 -6.71 -14.65 -8.51
C LEU A 170 -6.74 -15.77 -9.54
#